data_c76ae317142371777fe1cf82dfbe3875
#
_entry.id   c76ae317142371777fe1cf82dfbe3875
#
_cell.length_a   1.000
_cell.length_b   1.000
_cell.length_c   1.000
_cell.angle_alpha   90.00
_cell.angle_beta   90.00
_cell.angle_gamma   90.00
#
_symmetry.space_group_name_H-M   'P 1'
#
loop_
_entity.id
_entity.type
_entity.pdbx_description
1 polymer ?
#
loop_
_entity_poly.entity_id
_entity_poly.type
_entity_poly.pdbx_seq_one_letter_code
_entity_poly.pdbx_strand_id
1 'polypeptide(L)'
;MPAVIILIVLIAADQLLKWWTVSHLALGESAPLIPGVIQLTRLHNTGAAWSSFSGETALLTAVTLVLMAAVAVLLVKKIVRHRLGVAACLLILGGGLGNMIDRVARGYVVDMFDLQLFRYPIFNLADCFVVVGAILLSLIHI
;
A
#
# COMPACT_ATOMS: atom_id res chain seq x y z
N MET A 1 17.47 -14.73 -2.09
CA MET A 1 17.68 -14.00 -0.83
C MET A 1 17.39 -12.49 -0.94
N PRO A 2 17.90 -11.68 -1.89
CA PRO A 2 17.65 -10.23 -1.89
C PRO A 2 16.17 -9.84 -2.00
N ALA A 3 15.37 -10.54 -2.79
CA ALA A 3 13.94 -10.24 -2.95
C ALA A 3 13.15 -10.37 -1.64
N VAL A 4 13.44 -11.38 -0.82
CA VAL A 4 12.79 -11.58 0.48
C VAL A 4 13.15 -10.45 1.44
N ILE A 5 14.42 -10.02 1.44
CA ILE A 5 14.88 -8.91 2.28
C ILE A 5 14.16 -7.61 1.88
N ILE A 6 14.07 -7.35 0.57
CA ILE A 6 13.34 -6.17 0.06
C ILE A 6 11.87 -6.20 0.51
N LEU A 7 11.18 -7.33 0.36
CA LEU A 7 9.79 -7.46 0.81
C LEU A 7 9.64 -7.21 2.31
N ILE A 8 10.52 -7.77 3.13
CA ILE A 8 10.51 -7.54 4.58
C ILE A 8 10.69 -6.05 4.89
N VAL A 9 11.62 -5.39 4.23
CA VAL A 9 11.89 -3.95 4.44
C VAL A 9 10.68 -3.11 4.04
N LEU A 10 10.04 -3.38 2.88
CA LEU A 10 8.87 -2.64 2.42
C LEU A 10 7.69 -2.82 3.39
N ILE A 11 7.41 -4.05 3.81
CA ILE A 11 6.33 -4.35 4.76
C ILE A 11 6.63 -3.70 6.12
N ALA A 12 7.85 -3.82 6.61
CA ALA A 12 8.25 -3.24 7.88
C ALA A 12 8.12 -1.70 7.87
N ALA A 13 8.55 -1.05 6.79
CA ALA A 13 8.43 0.40 6.65
C ALA A 13 6.96 0.86 6.70
N ASP A 14 6.07 0.19 5.97
CA ASP A 14 4.63 0.48 5.99
C ASP A 14 4.02 0.24 7.38
N GLN A 15 4.27 -0.92 7.98
CA GLN A 15 3.69 -1.28 9.28
C GLN A 15 4.22 -0.41 10.42
N LEU A 16 5.50 -0.01 10.40
CA LEU A 16 6.08 0.89 11.40
C LEU A 16 5.45 2.28 11.30
N LEU A 17 5.24 2.79 10.09
CA LEU A 17 4.60 4.09 9.89
C LEU A 17 3.12 4.06 10.33
N LYS A 18 2.40 3.00 10.02
CA LYS A 18 1.02 2.77 10.49
C LYS A 18 0.96 2.67 12.01
N TRP A 19 1.87 1.92 12.61
CA TRP A 19 1.97 1.83 14.07
C TRP A 19 2.25 3.19 14.70
N TRP A 20 3.20 3.94 14.15
CA TRP A 20 3.50 5.30 14.63
C TRP A 20 2.26 6.19 14.56
N THR A 21 1.55 6.20 13.43
CA THR A 21 0.32 6.99 13.24
C THR A 21 -0.74 6.65 14.29
N VAL A 22 -0.98 5.36 14.51
CA VAL A 22 -1.97 4.89 15.50
C VAL A 22 -1.57 5.26 16.93
N SER A 23 -0.26 5.30 17.23
CA SER A 23 0.26 5.59 18.57
C SER A 23 0.28 7.08 18.91
N HIS A 24 0.31 7.96 17.90
CA HIS A 24 0.51 9.40 18.11
C HIS A 24 -0.70 10.27 17.72
N LEU A 25 -1.61 9.75 16.91
CA LEU A 25 -2.80 10.49 16.48
C LEU A 25 -4.08 9.75 16.92
N ALA A 26 -5.05 10.50 17.43
CA ALA A 26 -6.39 9.99 17.63
C ALA A 26 -7.09 9.74 16.26
N LEU A 27 -8.15 8.93 16.24
CA LEU A 27 -8.90 8.69 15.01
C LEU A 27 -9.53 10.01 14.51
N GLY A 28 -9.25 10.37 13.26
CA GLY A 28 -9.66 11.62 12.64
C GLY A 28 -8.78 12.82 12.98
N GLU A 29 -7.78 12.65 13.86
CA GLU A 29 -6.84 13.73 14.17
C GLU A 29 -5.84 13.92 13.04
N SER A 30 -5.46 15.18 12.82
CA SER A 30 -4.50 15.62 11.81
C SER A 30 -3.35 16.41 12.42
N ALA A 31 -2.14 16.15 11.89
CA ALA A 31 -0.94 16.88 12.22
C ALA A 31 -0.22 17.32 10.93
N PRO A 32 0.21 18.58 10.80
CA PRO A 32 0.89 19.03 9.58
C PRO A 32 2.26 18.35 9.45
N LEU A 33 2.53 17.80 8.24
CA LEU A 33 3.85 17.28 7.88
C LEU A 33 4.62 18.34 7.08
N ILE A 34 4.01 18.85 6.02
CA ILE A 34 4.48 20.01 5.26
C ILE A 34 3.29 20.97 5.17
N PRO A 35 3.33 22.12 5.90
CA PRO A 35 2.19 23.04 5.97
C PRO A 35 1.68 23.45 4.58
N GLY A 36 0.36 23.32 4.34
CA GLY A 36 -0.30 23.64 3.09
C GLY A 36 -0.08 22.64 1.94
N VAL A 37 0.72 21.59 2.12
CA VAL A 37 1.03 20.60 1.08
C VAL A 37 0.49 19.21 1.48
N ILE A 38 0.91 18.71 2.63
CA ILE A 38 0.53 17.40 3.13
C ILE A 38 0.46 17.40 4.66
N GLN A 39 -0.55 16.75 5.19
CA GLN A 39 -0.68 16.47 6.63
C GLN A 39 -0.81 14.97 6.87
N LEU A 40 -0.57 14.55 8.11
CA LEU A 40 -0.86 13.20 8.57
C LEU A 40 -2.22 13.21 9.25
N THR A 41 -3.17 12.45 8.69
CA THR A 41 -4.53 12.30 9.24
C THR A 41 -4.79 10.83 9.49
N ARG A 42 -5.02 10.43 10.75
CA ARG A 42 -5.35 9.03 11.02
C ARG A 42 -6.76 8.68 10.53
N LEU A 43 -6.85 7.80 9.55
CA LEU A 43 -8.10 7.28 9.01
C LEU A 43 -8.13 5.75 9.06
N HIS A 44 -9.31 5.17 9.35
CA HIS A 44 -9.58 3.75 9.22
C HIS A 44 -10.36 3.52 7.91
N ASN A 45 -9.71 2.90 6.94
CA ASN A 45 -10.30 2.63 5.63
C ASN A 45 -10.82 1.20 5.55
N THR A 46 -12.14 1.03 5.52
CA THR A 46 -12.83 -0.27 5.36
C THR A 46 -13.14 -0.61 3.90
N GLY A 47 -12.83 0.28 2.98
CA GLY A 47 -13.07 0.14 1.54
C GLY A 47 -11.78 0.15 0.70
N ALA A 48 -11.93 0.57 -0.55
CA ALA A 48 -10.84 0.92 -1.45
C ALA A 48 -10.74 2.45 -1.56
N ALA A 49 -9.97 2.94 -2.57
CA ALA A 49 -9.87 4.36 -2.85
C ALA A 49 -11.27 4.99 -3.02
N TRP A 50 -11.45 6.22 -2.53
CA TRP A 50 -12.72 6.94 -2.52
C TRP A 50 -13.84 6.25 -1.72
N SER A 51 -13.48 5.44 -0.70
CA SER A 51 -14.43 4.62 0.08
C SER A 51 -15.29 3.69 -0.78
N SER A 52 -14.83 3.35 -2.00
CA SER A 52 -15.46 2.36 -2.85
C SER A 52 -15.48 1.01 -2.13
N PHE A 53 -16.61 0.29 -2.22
CA PHE A 53 -16.80 -0.99 -1.51
C PHE A 53 -16.61 -0.88 0.02
N SER A 54 -17.01 0.25 0.63
CA SER A 54 -17.02 0.40 2.10
C SER A 54 -17.78 -0.76 2.75
N GLY A 55 -17.14 -1.42 3.73
CA GLY A 55 -17.68 -2.59 4.39
C GLY A 55 -17.35 -3.93 3.70
N GLU A 56 -16.87 -3.92 2.44
CA GLU A 56 -16.53 -5.14 1.68
C GLU A 56 -15.06 -5.55 1.85
N THR A 57 -14.55 -5.47 3.07
CA THR A 57 -13.16 -5.80 3.40
C THR A 57 -12.77 -7.20 2.93
N ALA A 58 -13.69 -8.17 3.04
CA ALA A 58 -13.46 -9.55 2.61
C ALA A 58 -13.26 -9.66 1.09
N LEU A 59 -14.11 -8.97 0.30
CA LEU A 59 -13.99 -8.93 -1.16
C LEU A 59 -12.68 -8.28 -1.58
N LEU A 60 -12.33 -7.14 -0.99
CA LEU A 60 -11.09 -6.44 -1.27
C LEU A 60 -9.86 -7.28 -0.91
N THR A 61 -9.92 -8.02 0.20
CA THR A 61 -8.86 -8.94 0.59
C THR A 61 -8.71 -10.06 -0.43
N ALA A 62 -9.82 -10.67 -0.88
CA ALA A 62 -9.80 -11.73 -1.88
C ALA A 62 -9.23 -11.25 -3.22
N VAL A 63 -9.67 -10.09 -3.72
CA VAL A 63 -9.14 -9.49 -4.95
C VAL A 63 -7.65 -9.20 -4.83
N THR A 64 -7.22 -8.61 -3.71
CA THR A 64 -5.80 -8.34 -3.46
C THR A 64 -4.97 -9.62 -3.45
N LEU A 65 -5.46 -10.69 -2.81
CA LEU A 65 -4.80 -12.00 -2.81
C LEU A 65 -4.62 -12.57 -4.22
N VAL A 66 -5.67 -12.51 -5.05
CA VAL A 66 -5.61 -13.00 -6.44
C VAL A 66 -4.57 -12.21 -7.25
N LEU A 67 -4.57 -10.89 -7.16
CA LEU A 67 -3.60 -10.03 -7.85
C LEU A 67 -2.17 -10.30 -7.37
N MET A 68 -1.97 -10.43 -6.07
CA MET A 68 -0.64 -10.75 -5.51
C MET A 68 -0.17 -12.14 -5.94
N ALA A 69 -1.05 -13.15 -5.97
CA ALA A 69 -0.71 -14.47 -6.47
C ALA A 69 -0.28 -14.42 -7.94
N ALA A 70 -0.98 -13.64 -8.78
CA ALA A 70 -0.59 -13.43 -10.17
C ALA A 70 0.81 -12.81 -10.29
N VAL A 71 1.09 -11.74 -9.53
CA VAL A 71 2.43 -11.10 -9.53
C VAL A 71 3.50 -12.04 -9.00
N ALA A 72 3.22 -12.82 -7.95
CA ALA A 72 4.15 -13.82 -7.44
C ALA A 72 4.48 -14.90 -8.48
N VAL A 73 3.48 -15.37 -9.24
CA VAL A 73 3.68 -16.33 -10.36
C VAL A 73 4.58 -15.73 -11.42
N LEU A 74 4.43 -14.46 -11.80
CA LEU A 74 5.31 -13.79 -12.76
C LEU A 74 6.78 -13.82 -12.32
N LEU A 75 7.03 -13.61 -11.03
CA LEU A 75 8.39 -13.66 -10.45
C LEU A 75 8.93 -15.09 -10.37
N VAL A 76 8.15 -16.03 -9.81
CA VAL A 76 8.59 -17.42 -9.60
C VAL A 76 8.87 -18.13 -10.92
N LYS A 77 8.00 -17.94 -11.92
CA LYS A 77 8.18 -18.47 -13.27
C LYS A 77 9.21 -17.71 -14.10
N LYS A 78 9.82 -16.66 -13.54
CA LYS A 78 10.80 -15.81 -14.23
C LYS A 78 10.28 -15.25 -15.56
N ILE A 79 8.99 -14.97 -15.64
CA ILE A 79 8.38 -14.30 -16.80
C ILE A 79 8.91 -12.88 -16.87
N VAL A 80 8.93 -12.17 -15.74
CA VAL A 80 9.58 -10.87 -15.58
C VAL A 80 11.03 -11.10 -15.16
N ARG A 81 11.98 -10.73 -16.05
CA ARG A 81 13.43 -10.94 -15.83
C ARG A 81 14.20 -9.62 -15.72
N HIS A 82 13.67 -8.55 -16.28
CA HIS A 82 14.31 -7.24 -16.22
C HIS A 82 14.36 -6.73 -14.77
N ARG A 83 15.49 -6.14 -14.35
CA ARG A 83 15.70 -5.71 -12.95
C ARG A 83 14.62 -4.75 -12.46
N LEU A 84 14.23 -3.77 -13.29
CA LEU A 84 13.15 -2.82 -12.94
C LEU A 84 11.79 -3.51 -12.85
N GLY A 85 11.52 -4.51 -13.70
CA GLY A 85 10.29 -5.29 -13.63
C GLY A 85 10.21 -6.13 -12.35
N VAL A 86 11.31 -6.74 -11.95
CA VAL A 86 11.40 -7.45 -10.67
C VAL A 86 11.18 -6.48 -9.50
N ALA A 87 11.82 -5.30 -9.52
CA ALA A 87 11.61 -4.27 -8.50
C ALA A 87 10.15 -3.80 -8.45
N ALA A 88 9.53 -3.56 -9.60
CA ALA A 88 8.12 -3.20 -9.71
C ALA A 88 7.20 -4.27 -9.09
N CYS A 89 7.42 -5.54 -9.41
CA CYS A 89 6.68 -6.64 -8.82
C CYS A 89 6.87 -6.73 -7.30
N LEU A 90 8.08 -6.52 -6.79
CA LEU A 90 8.35 -6.51 -5.36
C LEU A 90 7.66 -5.34 -4.64
N LEU A 91 7.60 -4.16 -5.25
CA LEU A 91 6.84 -3.02 -4.73
C LEU A 91 5.35 -3.35 -4.64
N ILE A 92 4.74 -3.91 -5.70
CA ILE A 92 3.34 -4.31 -5.71
C ILE A 92 3.06 -5.36 -4.62
N LEU A 93 3.92 -6.37 -4.50
CA LEU A 93 3.78 -7.40 -3.48
C LEU A 93 3.94 -6.83 -2.06
N GLY A 94 4.95 -5.98 -1.83
CA GLY A 94 5.20 -5.36 -0.53
C GLY A 94 4.04 -4.49 -0.06
N GLY A 95 3.51 -3.64 -0.95
CA GLY A 95 2.35 -2.81 -0.67
C GLY A 95 1.06 -3.62 -0.50
N GLY A 96 0.81 -4.59 -1.39
CA GLY A 96 -0.33 -5.49 -1.25
C GLY A 96 -0.33 -6.25 0.08
N LEU A 97 0.83 -6.80 0.49
CA LEU A 97 1.01 -7.48 1.77
C LEU A 97 0.81 -6.54 2.95
N GLY A 98 1.34 -5.32 2.91
CA GLY A 98 1.16 -4.32 3.96
C GLY A 98 -0.31 -4.02 4.23
N ASN A 99 -1.09 -3.74 3.20
CA ASN A 99 -2.53 -3.49 3.32
C ASN A 99 -3.33 -4.75 3.67
N MET A 100 -2.87 -5.94 3.27
CA MET A 100 -3.51 -7.19 3.63
C MET A 100 -3.33 -7.54 5.11
N ILE A 101 -2.14 -7.31 5.67
CA ILE A 101 -1.87 -7.49 7.10
C ILE A 101 -2.88 -6.68 7.93
N ASP A 102 -3.11 -5.42 7.56
CA ASP A 102 -4.08 -4.56 8.23
C ASP A 102 -5.50 -5.13 8.17
N ARG A 103 -5.96 -5.53 6.97
CA ARG A 103 -7.31 -6.09 6.79
C ARG A 103 -7.55 -7.36 7.59
N VAL A 104 -6.56 -8.26 7.62
CA VAL A 104 -6.66 -9.52 8.37
C VAL A 104 -6.58 -9.29 9.88
N ALA A 105 -5.67 -8.42 10.33
CA ALA A 105 -5.42 -8.21 11.75
C ALA A 105 -6.42 -7.24 12.40
N ARG A 106 -6.91 -6.22 11.67
CA ARG A 106 -7.70 -5.11 12.21
C ARG A 106 -9.09 -4.97 11.59
N GLY A 107 -9.34 -5.59 10.43
CA GLY A 107 -10.57 -5.42 9.65
C GLY A 107 -10.64 -4.11 8.85
N TYR A 108 -9.62 -3.28 8.89
CA TYR A 108 -9.49 -2.02 8.14
C TYR A 108 -8.02 -1.74 7.83
N VAL A 109 -7.79 -0.83 6.88
CA VAL A 109 -6.44 -0.33 6.56
C VAL A 109 -6.23 1.01 7.26
N VAL A 110 -5.04 1.23 7.83
CA VAL A 110 -4.66 2.54 8.39
C VAL A 110 -4.12 3.41 7.27
N ASP A 111 -4.81 4.52 6.97
CA ASP A 111 -4.37 5.55 6.05
C ASP A 111 -3.94 6.80 6.83
N MET A 112 -2.98 7.57 6.26
CA MET A 112 -2.42 8.72 6.96
C MET A 112 -2.02 9.91 6.09
N PHE A 113 -1.64 9.72 4.83
CA PHE A 113 -1.19 10.82 3.97
C PHE A 113 -2.39 11.56 3.37
N ASP A 114 -2.59 12.80 3.79
CA ASP A 114 -3.67 13.67 3.38
C ASP A 114 -3.11 14.88 2.62
N LEU A 115 -3.33 14.92 1.29
CA LEU A 115 -2.85 15.99 0.43
C LEU A 115 -3.76 17.22 0.58
N GLN A 116 -3.15 18.38 0.80
CA GLN A 116 -3.85 19.65 0.99
C GLN A 116 -3.93 20.52 -0.28
N LEU A 117 -3.16 20.16 -1.32
CA LEU A 117 -3.09 20.93 -2.57
C LEU A 117 -4.31 20.74 -3.47
N PHE A 118 -4.91 19.56 -3.42
CA PHE A 118 -6.11 19.19 -4.18
C PHE A 118 -6.83 18.04 -3.48
N ARG A 119 -8.10 17.86 -3.82
CA ARG A 119 -8.92 16.81 -3.21
C ARG A 119 -8.48 15.43 -3.70
N TYR A 120 -7.84 14.67 -2.82
CA TYR A 120 -7.40 13.30 -3.05
C TYR A 120 -7.75 12.43 -1.83
N PRO A 121 -8.07 11.15 -1.99
CA PRO A 121 -8.29 10.25 -0.86
C PRO A 121 -7.05 10.17 0.03
N ILE A 122 -7.24 10.05 1.33
CA ILE A 122 -6.15 9.76 2.26
C ILE A 122 -5.61 8.37 1.92
N PHE A 123 -4.30 8.20 1.89
CA PHE A 123 -3.60 6.99 1.50
C PHE A 123 -2.44 6.66 2.45
N ASN A 124 -1.77 5.55 2.22
CA ASN A 124 -0.67 5.08 3.05
C ASN A 124 0.59 4.74 2.22
N LEU A 125 1.65 4.30 2.89
CA LEU A 125 2.92 3.98 2.24
C LEU A 125 2.81 2.74 1.33
N ALA A 126 2.00 1.75 1.72
CA ALA A 126 1.75 0.56 0.91
C ALA A 126 1.08 0.92 -0.43
N ASP A 127 0.16 1.89 -0.44
CA ASP A 127 -0.47 2.39 -1.67
C ASP A 127 0.56 3.07 -2.59
N CYS A 128 1.51 3.83 -2.02
CA CYS A 128 2.62 4.40 -2.79
C CYS A 128 3.45 3.29 -3.46
N PHE A 129 3.73 2.21 -2.76
CA PHE A 129 4.47 1.08 -3.33
C PHE A 129 3.70 0.42 -4.48
N VAL A 130 2.40 0.19 -4.31
CA VAL A 130 1.56 -0.39 -5.37
C VAL A 130 1.52 0.51 -6.60
N VAL A 131 1.28 1.82 -6.42
CA VAL A 131 1.17 2.79 -7.52
C VAL A 131 2.49 2.91 -8.26
N VAL A 132 3.62 3.11 -7.55
CA VAL A 132 4.94 3.21 -8.17
C VAL A 132 5.30 1.91 -8.90
N GLY A 133 5.03 0.77 -8.28
CA GLY A 133 5.25 -0.54 -8.88
C GLY A 133 4.44 -0.74 -10.16
N ALA A 134 3.16 -0.35 -10.16
CA ALA A 134 2.29 -0.45 -11.33
C ALA A 134 2.75 0.47 -12.47
N ILE A 135 3.15 1.71 -12.17
CA ILE A 135 3.71 2.64 -13.16
C ILE A 135 4.99 2.07 -13.78
N LEU A 136 5.93 1.60 -12.97
CA LEU A 136 7.17 1.01 -13.45
C LEU A 136 6.91 -0.22 -14.33
N LEU A 137 5.98 -1.08 -13.93
CA LEU A 137 5.64 -2.28 -14.69
C LEU A 137 5.00 -1.91 -16.04
N SER A 138 4.13 -0.90 -16.06
CA SER A 138 3.53 -0.37 -17.30
C SER A 138 4.59 0.19 -18.26
N LEU A 139 5.53 0.98 -17.76
CA LEU A 139 6.59 1.58 -18.59
C LEU A 139 7.56 0.57 -19.21
N ILE A 140 7.70 -0.61 -18.62
CA ILE A 140 8.60 -1.66 -19.12
C ILE A 140 7.93 -2.47 -20.25
N HIS A 141 6.60 -2.47 -20.32
CA HIS A 141 5.83 -3.25 -21.32
C HIS A 141 5.43 -2.39 -22.55
N ILE A 142 5.83 -1.12 -22.58
CA ILE A 142 5.72 -0.24 -23.74
C ILE A 142 7.07 -0.20 -24.47
#